data_3de61e7921d7454788372259558c23a7
#
_entry.id   3de61e7921d7454788372259558c23a7
#
_cell.length_a   1.000
_cell.length_b   1.000
_cell.length_c   1.000
_cell.angle_alpha   90.00
_cell.angle_beta   90.00
_cell.angle_gamma   90.00
#
_symmetry.space_group_name_H-M   'P 1'
#
loop_
_entity.id
_entity.type
_entity.pdbx_description
1 polymer ?
#
loop_
_entity_poly.entity_id
_entity_poly.type
_entity_poly.pdbx_seq_one_letter_code
_entity_poly.pdbx_strand_id
1 'polypeptide(L)'
;MRLFVLALTWGVLMFTGLPLALAQKDTAQKVSVVLVGGPDVGKRAPDFSLPWANRDGVGPVESPYQLASDRGKTVVVAFYPRDFTSGCTAELKTFAQQYDSLFGPEVTVVGISTDSVTTHSRFAASLNLPFRLLSDPQQRVSKQYASKDSGGYNRRTVYVIGPDGRVKYRNMKFNALDPRAYSELSAAVKTVRGS
;
A
#
# COMPACT_ATOMS: atom_id res chain seq x y z
N MET A 1 2.00 0.26 -99.20
CA MET A 1 0.95 -0.36 -98.40
C MET A 1 1.61 -1.00 -97.20
N ARG A 2 1.79 -0.24 -96.08
CA ARG A 2 2.43 -0.71 -94.88
C ARG A 2 1.55 -0.26 -93.71
N LEU A 3 0.97 -1.24 -93.00
CA LEU A 3 0.19 -1.05 -91.79
C LEU A 3 1.16 -0.71 -90.66
N PHE A 4 0.88 0.38 -89.97
CA PHE A 4 1.46 0.71 -88.67
C PHE A 4 0.48 0.29 -87.56
N VAL A 5 0.89 -0.66 -86.75
CA VAL A 5 0.18 -1.08 -85.56
C VAL A 5 0.70 -0.24 -84.36
N LEU A 6 -0.14 0.59 -83.84
CA LEU A 6 0.13 1.35 -82.56
C LEU A 6 -0.20 0.48 -81.32
N ALA A 7 0.84 0.06 -80.61
CA ALA A 7 0.68 -0.61 -79.32
C ALA A 7 0.46 0.44 -78.20
N LEU A 8 -0.73 0.44 -77.61
CA LEU A 8 -1.01 1.19 -76.36
C LEU A 8 -0.47 0.40 -75.15
N THR A 9 0.59 0.92 -74.52
CA THR A 9 1.05 0.42 -73.21
C THR A 9 0.25 1.07 -72.08
N TRP A 10 -0.52 0.26 -71.41
CA TRP A 10 -1.17 0.66 -70.16
C TRP A 10 -0.15 0.60 -68.99
N GLY A 11 0.17 1.78 -68.46
CA GLY A 11 0.96 1.91 -67.24
C GLY A 11 0.11 1.59 -66.01
N VAL A 12 0.43 0.48 -65.36
CA VAL A 12 -0.13 0.12 -64.04
C VAL A 12 0.57 0.96 -62.99
N LEU A 13 -0.13 1.95 -62.43
CA LEU A 13 0.34 2.68 -61.26
C LEU A 13 0.20 1.79 -60.03
N MET A 14 1.31 1.24 -59.57
CA MET A 14 1.38 0.55 -58.27
C MET A 14 1.31 1.62 -57.14
N PHE A 15 0.14 1.72 -56.50
CA PHE A 15 0.00 2.45 -55.23
C PHE A 15 0.59 1.55 -54.12
N THR A 16 1.81 1.85 -53.70
CA THR A 16 2.37 1.26 -52.46
C THR A 16 1.75 1.97 -51.29
N GLY A 17 0.65 1.37 -50.77
CA GLY A 17 0.03 1.78 -49.52
C GLY A 17 0.97 1.49 -48.34
N LEU A 18 1.54 2.52 -47.75
CA LEU A 18 2.24 2.46 -46.47
C LEU A 18 1.23 2.07 -45.39
N PRO A 19 1.43 1.00 -44.61
CA PRO A 19 0.55 0.75 -43.48
C PRO A 19 0.81 1.80 -42.43
N LEU A 20 -0.20 2.65 -42.19
CA LEU A 20 -0.24 3.55 -41.03
C LEU A 20 -0.36 2.71 -39.74
N ALA A 21 0.78 2.39 -39.15
CA ALA A 21 0.84 1.73 -37.86
C ALA A 21 0.25 2.71 -36.83
N LEU A 22 -1.04 2.52 -36.52
CA LEU A 22 -1.67 3.12 -35.34
C LEU A 22 -0.94 2.59 -34.10
N ALA A 23 -0.06 3.41 -33.56
CA ALA A 23 0.53 3.19 -32.24
C ALA A 23 -0.62 3.23 -31.22
N GLN A 24 -1.16 2.06 -30.90
CA GLN A 24 -2.04 1.87 -29.77
C GLN A 24 -1.23 2.16 -28.52
N LYS A 25 -1.40 3.37 -27.95
CA LYS A 25 -0.99 3.64 -26.59
C LYS A 25 -1.83 2.75 -25.67
N ASP A 26 -1.27 1.61 -25.28
CA ASP A 26 -1.78 0.83 -24.16
C ASP A 26 -1.65 1.68 -22.89
N THR A 27 -2.67 2.50 -22.65
CA THR A 27 -2.89 3.09 -21.35
C THR A 27 -3.40 1.95 -20.46
N ALA A 28 -2.48 1.23 -19.85
CA ALA A 28 -2.81 0.26 -18.81
C ALA A 28 -3.49 1.02 -17.66
N GLN A 29 -4.79 1.15 -17.77
CA GLN A 29 -5.63 1.74 -16.75
C GLN A 29 -5.57 0.81 -15.54
N LYS A 30 -4.83 1.23 -14.51
CA LYS A 30 -4.68 0.48 -13.25
C LYS A 30 -6.06 0.43 -12.58
N VAL A 31 -6.84 -0.60 -12.89
CA VAL A 31 -8.14 -0.83 -12.28
C VAL A 31 -7.89 -1.16 -10.81
N SER A 32 -8.13 -0.19 -9.93
CA SER A 32 -8.12 -0.41 -8.49
C SER A 32 -9.37 -1.20 -8.12
N VAL A 33 -9.25 -2.51 -8.03
CA VAL A 33 -10.31 -3.37 -7.52
C VAL A 33 -10.47 -3.07 -6.02
N VAL A 34 -11.58 -2.42 -5.67
CA VAL A 34 -11.95 -2.24 -4.26
C VAL A 34 -12.47 -3.58 -3.75
N LEU A 35 -11.67 -4.26 -2.96
CA LEU A 35 -12.06 -5.50 -2.31
C LEU A 35 -13.09 -5.18 -1.20
N VAL A 36 -14.32 -5.64 -1.35
CA VAL A 36 -15.30 -5.60 -0.27
C VAL A 36 -14.79 -6.52 0.85
N GLY A 37 -14.48 -5.95 2.02
CA GLY A 37 -13.92 -6.70 3.15
C GLY A 37 -12.38 -6.67 3.25
N GLY A 38 -11.69 -5.95 2.34
CA GLY A 38 -10.22 -5.85 2.31
C GLY A 38 -9.54 -7.13 1.80
N PRO A 39 -8.19 -7.16 1.76
CA PRO A 39 -7.45 -8.32 1.28
C PRO A 39 -7.50 -9.47 2.30
N ASP A 40 -7.89 -10.65 1.85
CA ASP A 40 -7.89 -11.88 2.64
C ASP A 40 -6.48 -12.46 2.80
N VAL A 41 -6.31 -13.32 3.81
CA VAL A 41 -5.08 -14.12 3.98
C VAL A 41 -4.80 -14.92 2.71
N GLY A 42 -3.54 -14.94 2.28
CA GLY A 42 -3.08 -15.56 1.03
C GLY A 42 -3.23 -14.68 -0.22
N LYS A 43 -4.00 -13.60 -0.17
CA LYS A 43 -4.15 -12.65 -1.30
C LYS A 43 -3.02 -11.63 -1.30
N ARG A 44 -2.71 -11.08 -2.49
CA ARG A 44 -1.75 -9.98 -2.61
C ARG A 44 -2.29 -8.74 -1.88
N ALA A 45 -1.46 -8.15 -1.03
CA ALA A 45 -1.76 -6.87 -0.41
C ALA A 45 -1.81 -5.77 -1.49
N PRO A 46 -2.84 -4.92 -1.53
CA PRO A 46 -2.87 -3.76 -2.43
C PRO A 46 -1.66 -2.85 -2.17
N ASP A 47 -0.92 -2.50 -3.22
CA ASP A 47 0.17 -1.54 -3.10
C ASP A 47 -0.36 -0.13 -2.85
N PHE A 48 0.39 0.64 -2.08
CA PHE A 48 0.06 2.04 -1.81
C PHE A 48 1.33 2.89 -1.67
N SER A 49 1.11 4.19 -1.82
CA SER A 49 2.10 5.23 -1.58
C SER A 49 1.45 6.33 -0.75
N LEU A 50 2.04 6.65 0.42
CA LEU A 50 1.52 7.64 1.35
C LEU A 50 2.64 8.52 1.92
N PRO A 51 2.39 9.82 2.14
CA PRO A 51 3.29 10.66 2.90
C PRO A 51 3.41 10.17 4.34
N TRP A 52 4.57 10.36 4.96
CA TRP A 52 4.91 9.81 6.27
C TRP A 52 5.59 10.81 7.18
N ALA A 53 5.56 10.49 8.46
CA ALA A 53 6.38 11.13 9.49
C ALA A 53 6.89 10.07 10.48
N ASN A 54 7.92 10.42 11.22
CA ASN A 54 8.45 9.66 12.34
C ASN A 54 8.76 10.61 13.52
N ARG A 55 9.40 10.10 14.55
CA ARG A 55 9.79 10.91 15.73
C ARG A 55 10.81 12.02 15.43
N ASP A 56 11.54 11.91 14.32
CA ASP A 56 12.58 12.85 13.92
C ASP A 56 12.04 13.97 13.02
N GLY A 57 10.83 13.82 12.47
CA GLY A 57 10.18 14.82 11.62
C GLY A 57 9.25 14.26 10.56
N VAL A 58 8.88 15.16 9.65
CA VAL A 58 8.08 14.83 8.46
C VAL A 58 9.00 14.34 7.35
N GLY A 59 8.63 13.24 6.70
CA GLY A 59 9.36 12.70 5.56
C GLY A 59 9.30 13.62 4.33
N PRO A 60 10.29 13.53 3.42
CA PRO A 60 10.32 14.34 2.20
C PRO A 60 9.07 14.07 1.33
N VAL A 61 8.51 15.14 0.77
CA VAL A 61 7.29 15.05 -0.07
C VAL A 61 7.54 14.21 -1.34
N GLU A 62 8.74 14.31 -1.89
CA GLU A 62 9.18 13.58 -3.09
C GLU A 62 9.50 12.10 -2.82
N SER A 63 9.58 11.71 -1.54
CA SER A 63 9.89 10.33 -1.12
C SER A 63 8.83 9.75 -0.20
N PRO A 64 7.58 9.57 -0.68
CA PRO A 64 6.54 8.94 0.10
C PRO A 64 6.90 7.48 0.42
N TYR A 65 6.37 6.96 1.53
CA TYR A 65 6.48 5.53 1.81
C TYR A 65 5.71 4.73 0.77
N GLN A 66 6.33 3.69 0.24
CA GLN A 66 5.72 2.78 -0.72
C GLN A 66 5.77 1.35 -0.18
N LEU A 67 4.64 0.67 -0.09
CA LEU A 67 4.62 -0.73 0.36
C LEU A 67 5.48 -1.64 -0.54
N ALA A 68 5.50 -1.36 -1.84
CA ALA A 68 6.31 -2.11 -2.81
C ALA A 68 7.82 -2.07 -2.52
N SER A 69 8.32 -1.02 -1.86
CA SER A 69 9.73 -0.88 -1.51
C SER A 69 10.20 -1.83 -0.41
N ASP A 70 9.25 -2.42 0.34
CA ASP A 70 9.52 -3.41 1.38
C ASP A 70 9.29 -4.86 0.91
N ARG A 71 9.26 -5.12 -0.41
CA ARG A 71 9.28 -6.48 -0.95
C ARG A 71 10.51 -7.24 -0.45
N GLY A 72 10.32 -8.50 -0.07
CA GLY A 72 11.37 -9.30 0.57
C GLY A 72 11.44 -9.15 2.09
N LYS A 73 10.64 -8.25 2.69
CA LYS A 73 10.53 -8.07 4.14
C LYS A 73 9.13 -8.39 4.64
N THR A 74 9.02 -8.70 5.92
CA THR A 74 7.72 -8.74 6.60
C THR A 74 7.30 -7.33 6.98
N VAL A 75 6.06 -6.95 6.64
CA VAL A 75 5.51 -5.63 6.94
C VAL A 75 4.26 -5.76 7.81
N VAL A 76 4.22 -5.05 8.92
CA VAL A 76 3.01 -4.88 9.75
C VAL A 76 2.37 -3.53 9.43
N VAL A 77 1.13 -3.56 8.96
CA VAL A 77 0.32 -2.38 8.67
C VAL A 77 -0.79 -2.27 9.69
N ALA A 78 -0.73 -1.26 10.55
CA ALA A 78 -1.72 -1.00 11.59
C ALA A 78 -2.54 0.26 11.24
N PHE A 79 -3.81 0.07 10.93
CA PHE A 79 -4.77 1.17 10.79
C PHE A 79 -5.36 1.51 12.15
N TYR A 80 -5.39 2.78 12.49
CA TYR A 80 -5.94 3.25 13.77
C TYR A 80 -6.76 4.54 13.56
N PRO A 81 -7.69 4.86 14.47
CA PRO A 81 -8.61 5.97 14.31
C PRO A 81 -7.93 7.34 14.20
N ARG A 82 -7.15 7.74 15.24
CA ARG A 82 -6.66 9.11 15.34
C ARG A 82 -5.51 9.26 16.34
N ASP A 83 -4.57 10.14 16.03
CA ASP A 83 -3.49 10.55 16.93
C ASP A 83 -4.03 11.15 18.24
N PHE A 84 -3.24 11.05 19.28
CA PHE A 84 -3.49 11.63 20.61
C PHE A 84 -4.79 11.16 21.31
N THR A 85 -5.49 10.14 20.80
CA THR A 85 -6.60 9.50 21.52
C THR A 85 -6.05 8.42 22.45
N SER A 86 -6.73 8.19 23.58
CA SER A 86 -6.26 7.27 24.62
C SER A 86 -5.99 5.85 24.11
N GLY A 87 -6.92 5.27 23.34
CA GLY A 87 -6.77 3.92 22.80
C GLY A 87 -5.67 3.81 21.75
N CYS A 88 -5.49 4.83 20.89
CA CYS A 88 -4.41 4.82 19.88
C CYS A 88 -3.05 5.06 20.53
N THR A 89 -3.00 5.91 21.58
CA THR A 89 -1.81 6.11 22.38
C THR A 89 -1.40 4.81 23.08
N ALA A 90 -2.33 4.08 23.67
CA ALA A 90 -2.06 2.79 24.30
C ALA A 90 -1.50 1.76 23.30
N GLU A 91 -2.13 1.65 22.11
CA GLU A 91 -1.70 0.73 21.06
C GLU A 91 -0.27 1.01 20.59
N LEU A 92 -0.03 2.23 20.11
CA LEU A 92 1.26 2.57 19.50
C LEU A 92 2.38 2.64 20.54
N LYS A 93 2.08 3.03 21.77
CA LYS A 93 3.02 2.94 22.89
C LYS A 93 3.38 1.49 23.21
N THR A 94 2.41 0.58 23.22
CA THR A 94 2.68 -0.87 23.40
C THR A 94 3.54 -1.40 22.25
N PHE A 95 3.25 -1.04 21.01
CA PHE A 95 4.09 -1.41 19.86
C PHE A 95 5.52 -0.89 20.01
N ALA A 96 5.70 0.35 20.47
CA ALA A 96 7.03 0.92 20.67
C ALA A 96 7.79 0.25 21.81
N GLN A 97 7.15 0.06 22.96
CA GLN A 97 7.77 -0.53 24.16
C GLN A 97 8.12 -2.00 24.00
N GLN A 98 7.36 -2.72 23.20
CA GLN A 98 7.53 -4.15 22.97
C GLN A 98 7.99 -4.45 21.54
N TYR A 99 8.60 -3.49 20.85
CA TYR A 99 8.92 -3.58 19.42
C TYR A 99 9.70 -4.86 19.09
N ASP A 100 10.80 -5.11 19.78
CA ASP A 100 11.67 -6.24 19.53
C ASP A 100 11.00 -7.60 19.85
N SER A 101 10.17 -7.66 20.89
CA SER A 101 9.47 -8.88 21.29
C SER A 101 8.28 -9.20 20.40
N LEU A 102 7.56 -8.18 19.91
CA LEU A 102 6.42 -8.33 19.01
C LEU A 102 6.83 -8.60 17.57
N PHE A 103 7.81 -7.85 17.08
CA PHE A 103 8.13 -7.79 15.65
C PHE A 103 9.54 -8.30 15.34
N GLY A 104 10.54 -7.94 16.16
CA GLY A 104 11.95 -8.21 15.91
C GLY A 104 12.58 -7.25 14.88
N PRO A 105 13.91 -7.37 14.62
CA PRO A 105 14.70 -6.34 13.96
C PRO A 105 14.42 -6.17 12.46
N GLU A 106 13.88 -7.20 11.78
CA GLU A 106 13.73 -7.20 10.30
C GLU A 106 12.30 -6.96 9.83
N VAL A 107 11.43 -6.50 10.73
CA VAL A 107 10.03 -6.23 10.40
C VAL A 107 9.82 -4.72 10.26
N THR A 108 9.28 -4.31 9.13
CA THR A 108 8.82 -2.94 8.97
C THR A 108 7.43 -2.79 9.60
N VAL A 109 7.28 -1.85 10.53
CA VAL A 109 5.97 -1.50 11.09
C VAL A 109 5.58 -0.11 10.57
N VAL A 110 4.33 0.03 10.15
CA VAL A 110 3.75 1.33 9.78
C VAL A 110 2.36 1.49 10.41
N GLY A 111 2.10 2.67 10.97
CA GLY A 111 0.77 3.07 11.42
C GLY A 111 0.09 3.94 10.36
N ILE A 112 -1.21 3.79 10.13
CA ILE A 112 -1.96 4.58 9.15
C ILE A 112 -3.20 5.19 9.80
N SER A 113 -3.33 6.51 9.74
CA SER A 113 -4.56 7.21 10.12
C SER A 113 -4.90 8.33 9.12
N THR A 114 -5.96 9.06 9.41
CA THR A 114 -6.39 10.22 8.60
C THR A 114 -5.71 11.53 9.02
N ASP A 115 -4.88 11.51 10.06
CA ASP A 115 -4.19 12.69 10.55
C ASP A 115 -3.12 13.17 9.56
N SER A 116 -2.77 14.46 9.66
CA SER A 116 -1.72 15.06 8.82
C SER A 116 -0.33 14.58 9.23
N VAL A 117 0.61 14.60 8.29
CA VAL A 117 2.03 14.25 8.59
C VAL A 117 2.63 15.12 9.70
N THR A 118 2.21 16.38 9.83
CA THR A 118 2.65 17.27 10.91
C THR A 118 2.11 16.81 12.27
N THR A 119 0.88 16.32 12.33
CA THR A 119 0.29 15.73 13.55
C THR A 119 0.99 14.43 13.89
N HIS A 120 1.22 13.57 12.89
CA HIS A 120 1.98 12.32 13.02
C HIS A 120 3.39 12.53 13.57
N SER A 121 4.13 13.53 13.09
CA SER A 121 5.48 13.82 13.60
C SER A 121 5.46 14.14 15.09
N ARG A 122 4.54 15.01 15.52
CA ARG A 122 4.38 15.35 16.96
C ARG A 122 3.98 14.14 17.79
N PHE A 123 3.06 13.33 17.26
CA PHE A 123 2.61 12.13 17.96
C PHE A 123 3.70 11.07 18.05
N ALA A 124 4.41 10.82 16.97
CA ALA A 124 5.54 9.89 16.95
C ALA A 124 6.66 10.32 17.90
N ALA A 125 6.98 11.61 17.94
CA ALA A 125 7.95 12.16 18.88
C ALA A 125 7.51 12.01 20.34
N SER A 126 6.24 12.30 20.65
CA SER A 126 5.70 12.21 22.01
C SER A 126 5.73 10.79 22.59
N LEU A 127 5.66 9.77 21.75
CA LEU A 127 5.70 8.36 22.13
C LEU A 127 7.06 7.69 21.84
N ASN A 128 8.03 8.44 21.30
CA ASN A 128 9.33 7.94 20.85
C ASN A 128 9.19 6.71 19.93
N LEU A 129 8.27 6.78 18.94
CA LEU A 129 7.98 5.64 18.08
C LEU A 129 9.19 5.26 17.21
N PRO A 130 9.59 3.98 17.16
CA PRO A 130 10.69 3.52 16.30
C PRO A 130 10.24 3.25 14.85
N PHE A 131 9.01 3.57 14.49
CA PHE A 131 8.41 3.31 13.18
C PHE A 131 7.68 4.54 12.63
N ARG A 132 7.30 4.47 11.35
CA ARG A 132 6.64 5.55 10.61
C ARG A 132 5.14 5.56 10.81
N LEU A 133 4.56 6.76 10.83
CA LEU A 133 3.13 7.01 10.72
C LEU A 133 2.83 7.59 9.34
N LEU A 134 1.81 7.06 8.67
CA LEU A 134 1.46 7.39 7.30
C LEU A 134 0.10 8.10 7.26
N SER A 135 0.03 9.17 6.50
CA SER A 135 -1.16 10.02 6.39
C SER A 135 -2.04 9.60 5.20
N ASP A 136 -3.28 9.18 5.49
CA ASP A 136 -4.30 8.82 4.49
C ASP A 136 -5.60 9.64 4.69
N PRO A 137 -5.55 10.99 4.54
CA PRO A 137 -6.68 11.87 4.87
C PRO A 137 -7.91 11.64 3.99
N GLN A 138 -7.74 11.12 2.78
CA GLN A 138 -8.84 10.76 1.88
C GLN A 138 -9.29 9.30 2.05
N GLN A 139 -8.69 8.56 2.95
CA GLN A 139 -9.00 7.16 3.24
C GLN A 139 -9.01 6.24 1.99
N ARG A 140 -8.15 6.52 1.02
CA ARG A 140 -8.04 5.69 -0.19
C ARG A 140 -7.44 4.33 0.11
N VAL A 141 -6.36 4.31 0.89
CA VAL A 141 -5.71 3.07 1.32
C VAL A 141 -6.57 2.37 2.37
N SER A 142 -7.09 3.12 3.34
CA SER A 142 -7.99 2.59 4.37
C SER A 142 -9.22 1.90 3.78
N LYS A 143 -9.76 2.42 2.66
CA LYS A 143 -10.86 1.77 1.93
C LYS A 143 -10.43 0.47 1.27
N GLN A 144 -9.25 0.43 0.64
CA GLN A 144 -8.72 -0.79 0.00
C GLN A 144 -8.50 -1.93 1.01
N TYR A 145 -8.10 -1.58 2.24
CA TYR A 145 -7.88 -2.52 3.34
C TYR A 145 -9.11 -2.71 4.23
N ALA A 146 -10.28 -2.24 3.82
CA ALA A 146 -11.53 -2.28 4.59
C ALA A 146 -11.40 -1.73 6.02
N SER A 147 -10.48 -0.81 6.24
CA SER A 147 -10.22 -0.17 7.52
C SER A 147 -10.96 1.16 7.68
N LYS A 148 -11.59 1.69 6.63
CA LYS A 148 -12.43 2.89 6.70
C LYS A 148 -13.71 2.59 7.48
N ASP A 149 -14.11 3.47 8.40
CA ASP A 149 -15.42 3.43 9.06
C ASP A 149 -16.41 4.44 8.44
N SER A 150 -17.63 4.46 8.96
CA SER A 150 -18.68 5.40 8.53
C SER A 150 -18.51 6.80 9.12
N GLY A 151 -17.74 6.95 10.18
CA GLY A 151 -17.50 8.22 10.88
C GLY A 151 -16.35 9.06 10.31
N GLY A 152 -15.72 8.61 9.22
CA GLY A 152 -14.62 9.33 8.61
C GLY A 152 -13.24 9.02 9.22
N TYR A 153 -13.16 8.07 10.14
CA TYR A 153 -11.92 7.57 10.75
C TYR A 153 -11.60 6.17 10.25
N ASN A 154 -10.46 5.65 10.67
CA ASN A 154 -10.15 4.25 10.47
C ASN A 154 -10.69 3.40 11.61
N ARG A 155 -11.13 2.19 11.27
CA ARG A 155 -11.26 1.11 12.25
C ARG A 155 -9.86 0.66 12.67
N ARG A 156 -9.76 0.09 13.85
CA ARG A 156 -8.52 -0.50 14.31
C ARG A 156 -8.36 -1.88 13.71
N THR A 157 -7.51 -1.96 12.68
CA THR A 157 -7.22 -3.20 11.95
C THR A 157 -5.73 -3.37 11.78
N VAL A 158 -5.26 -4.63 11.84
CA VAL A 158 -3.84 -4.94 11.69
C VAL A 158 -3.68 -6.02 10.63
N TYR A 159 -2.71 -5.83 9.74
CA TYR A 159 -2.30 -6.78 8.71
C TYR A 159 -0.84 -7.12 8.87
N VAL A 160 -0.48 -8.40 8.66
CA VAL A 160 0.90 -8.84 8.46
C VAL A 160 1.05 -9.27 7.01
N ILE A 161 1.96 -8.64 6.30
CA ILE A 161 2.26 -8.88 4.89
C ILE A 161 3.62 -9.56 4.83
N GLY A 162 3.67 -10.71 4.18
CA GLY A 162 4.92 -11.47 4.05
C GLY A 162 5.85 -10.92 2.97
N PRO A 163 7.08 -11.44 2.89
CA PRO A 163 8.09 -11.05 1.90
C PRO A 163 7.60 -11.19 0.45
N ASP A 164 6.70 -12.13 0.18
CA ASP A 164 6.05 -12.36 -1.11
C ASP A 164 4.97 -11.32 -1.46
N GLY A 165 4.72 -10.36 -0.56
CA GLY A 165 3.71 -9.32 -0.68
C GLY A 165 2.27 -9.81 -0.52
N ARG A 166 2.07 -10.97 0.10
CA ARG A 166 0.74 -11.50 0.41
C ARG A 166 0.41 -11.29 1.88
N VAL A 167 -0.88 -11.08 2.15
CA VAL A 167 -1.39 -11.04 3.52
C VAL A 167 -1.21 -12.42 4.16
N LYS A 168 -0.55 -12.48 5.29
CA LYS A 168 -0.31 -13.69 6.09
C LYS A 168 -1.20 -13.74 7.34
N TYR A 169 -1.57 -12.57 7.83
CA TYR A 169 -2.46 -12.40 8.98
C TYR A 169 -3.26 -11.13 8.83
N ARG A 170 -4.48 -11.11 9.33
CA ARG A 170 -5.28 -9.90 9.51
C ARG A 170 -6.15 -9.99 10.76
N ASN A 171 -6.26 -8.88 11.47
CA ASN A 171 -7.22 -8.70 12.55
C ASN A 171 -8.05 -7.45 12.23
N MET A 172 -9.34 -7.65 11.94
CA MET A 172 -10.25 -6.58 11.52
C MET A 172 -10.89 -5.81 12.69
N LYS A 173 -10.64 -6.25 13.93
CA LYS A 173 -11.13 -5.65 15.17
C LYS A 173 -10.07 -5.74 16.24
N PHE A 174 -8.85 -5.24 15.94
CA PHE A 174 -7.74 -5.31 16.87
C PHE A 174 -8.09 -4.56 18.16
N ASN A 175 -8.05 -5.25 19.30
CA ASN A 175 -8.34 -4.65 20.57
C ASN A 175 -7.04 -4.20 21.27
N ALA A 176 -6.77 -2.90 21.25
CA ALA A 176 -5.56 -2.32 21.82
C ALA A 176 -5.44 -2.46 23.36
N LEU A 177 -6.52 -2.85 24.04
CA LEU A 177 -6.55 -3.05 25.49
C LEU A 177 -6.52 -4.53 25.88
N ASP A 178 -6.51 -5.46 24.93
CA ASP A 178 -6.43 -6.90 25.16
C ASP A 178 -5.02 -7.43 24.89
N PRO A 179 -4.28 -7.87 25.92
CA PRO A 179 -2.94 -8.44 25.74
C PRO A 179 -2.89 -9.63 24.77
N ARG A 180 -3.99 -10.37 24.61
CA ARG A 180 -4.08 -11.51 23.67
C ARG A 180 -3.95 -11.05 22.22
N ALA A 181 -4.48 -9.87 21.87
CA ALA A 181 -4.37 -9.33 20.52
C ALA A 181 -2.90 -9.12 20.11
N TYR A 182 -2.06 -8.68 21.05
CA TYR A 182 -0.61 -8.52 20.81
C TYR A 182 0.10 -9.86 20.73
N SER A 183 -0.27 -10.84 21.57
CA SER A 183 0.31 -12.19 21.53
C SER A 183 -0.01 -12.89 20.22
N GLU A 184 -1.24 -12.80 19.72
CA GLU A 184 -1.67 -13.31 18.41
C GLU A 184 -0.90 -12.65 17.27
N LEU A 185 -0.76 -11.32 17.30
CA LEU A 185 0.03 -10.58 16.32
C LEU A 185 1.49 -11.02 16.31
N SER A 186 2.11 -11.14 17.49
CA SER A 186 3.49 -11.58 17.62
C SER A 186 3.68 -13.02 17.09
N ALA A 187 2.75 -13.93 17.40
CA ALA A 187 2.78 -15.29 16.87
C ALA A 187 2.70 -15.31 15.35
N ALA A 188 1.80 -14.51 14.77
CA ALA A 188 1.66 -14.38 13.32
C ALA A 188 2.94 -13.85 12.67
N VAL A 189 3.55 -12.81 13.24
CA VAL A 189 4.83 -12.25 12.73
C VAL A 189 5.95 -13.27 12.79
N LYS A 190 6.07 -14.01 13.90
CA LYS A 190 7.10 -15.05 14.07
C LYS A 190 6.93 -16.18 13.04
N THR A 191 5.70 -16.61 12.78
CA THR A 191 5.40 -17.63 11.76
C THR A 191 5.85 -17.18 10.37
N VAL A 192 5.60 -15.91 10.00
CA VAL A 192 5.98 -15.36 8.69
C VAL A 192 7.50 -15.23 8.53
N ARG A 193 8.22 -14.91 9.62
CA ARG A 193 9.69 -14.80 9.62
C ARG A 193 10.41 -16.15 9.58
N GLY A 194 9.79 -17.21 10.07
CA GLY A 194 10.35 -18.58 10.09
C GLY A 194 10.02 -19.43 8.85
N SER A 195 9.27 -18.86 7.91
CA SER A 195 8.90 -19.48 6.62
C SER A 195 9.73 -18.86 5.47
#